data_3467405e7f31dffa040d782b6eb0ee46
#
_entry.id   3467405e7f31dffa040d782b6eb0ee46
#
_cell.length_a   1.000
_cell.length_b   1.000
_cell.length_c   1.000
_cell.angle_alpha   90.00
_cell.angle_beta   90.00
_cell.angle_gamma   90.00
#
_symmetry.space_group_name_H-M   'P 1'
#
loop_
_entity.id
_entity.type
_entity.pdbx_description
1 polymer ?
#
loop_
_entity_poly.entity_id
_entity_poly.type
_entity_poly.pdbx_seq_one_letter_code
_entity_poly.pdbx_strand_id
1 'polypeptide(L)'
;MKYTSVNFVSLDIQDWQKDLLIAELGDIGFDTFEDKETGFSAYVPTANLDLQALETVLLANVVDYSIDYEVQDIEDQNWNTLWESNFNPIVVDDLCYVRATFHEHKPNFPYEIVIDPKMSFGTGHHQTTSMMLSYILENDFLDKEVLDMGCGTGILAILASKRGAKAILAVDYDEVCVDSVIENCQQNNLNNIEALLGSKEVIAGK
;
A
#
# COMPACT_ATOMS: atom_id res chain seq x y z
N MET A 1 -8.64 3.90 -13.61
CA MET A 1 -9.00 3.24 -14.91
C MET A 1 -9.99 2.15 -14.53
N LYS A 2 -11.15 2.10 -15.16
CA LYS A 2 -12.20 1.12 -14.82
C LYS A 2 -11.91 -0.20 -15.55
N TYR A 3 -12.09 -1.32 -14.83
CA TYR A 3 -11.87 -2.66 -15.35
C TYR A 3 -13.16 -3.46 -15.36
N THR A 4 -13.28 -4.36 -16.31
CA THR A 4 -14.31 -5.40 -16.37
C THR A 4 -13.63 -6.75 -16.22
N SER A 5 -14.18 -7.63 -15.38
CA SER A 5 -13.75 -9.01 -15.29
C SER A 5 -14.66 -9.91 -16.12
N VAL A 6 -14.05 -10.90 -16.74
CA VAL A 6 -14.76 -12.01 -17.39
C VAL A 6 -14.34 -13.30 -16.69
N ASN A 7 -15.31 -13.93 -16.05
CA ASN A 7 -15.09 -15.17 -15.30
C ASN A 7 -15.40 -16.36 -16.22
N PHE A 8 -14.40 -17.15 -16.53
CA PHE A 8 -14.51 -18.35 -17.37
C PHE A 8 -14.62 -19.59 -16.48
N VAL A 9 -15.63 -20.40 -16.74
CA VAL A 9 -15.85 -21.67 -16.05
C VAL A 9 -15.79 -22.81 -17.06
N SER A 10 -14.90 -23.76 -16.81
CA SER A 10 -14.78 -24.99 -17.59
C SER A 10 -14.34 -26.12 -16.68
N LEU A 11 -14.96 -27.30 -16.78
CA LEU A 11 -14.66 -28.47 -15.98
C LEU A 11 -13.74 -29.45 -16.71
N ASP A 12 -13.52 -29.26 -18.00
CA ASP A 12 -12.84 -30.20 -18.90
C ASP A 12 -11.68 -29.59 -19.69
N ILE A 13 -11.39 -28.29 -19.52
CA ILE A 13 -10.25 -27.64 -20.15
C ILE A 13 -8.92 -28.16 -19.58
N GLN A 14 -7.99 -28.50 -20.48
CA GLN A 14 -6.64 -28.91 -20.12
C GLN A 14 -5.74 -27.67 -19.94
N ASP A 15 -4.69 -27.78 -19.14
CA ASP A 15 -3.79 -26.64 -18.84
C ASP A 15 -3.25 -25.96 -20.11
N TRP A 16 -2.81 -26.74 -21.10
CA TRP A 16 -2.29 -26.18 -22.35
C TRP A 16 -3.37 -25.47 -23.19
N GLN A 17 -4.65 -25.90 -23.11
CA GLN A 17 -5.77 -25.23 -23.78
C GLN A 17 -6.09 -23.91 -23.09
N LYS A 18 -6.04 -23.89 -21.76
CA LYS A 18 -6.17 -22.68 -20.96
C LYS A 18 -5.07 -21.67 -21.30
N ASP A 19 -3.82 -22.11 -21.38
CA ASP A 19 -2.69 -21.24 -21.75
C ASP A 19 -2.84 -20.64 -23.13
N LEU A 20 -3.32 -21.42 -24.10
CA LEU A 20 -3.61 -20.93 -25.46
C LEU A 20 -4.73 -19.89 -25.44
N LEU A 21 -5.83 -20.17 -24.75
CA LEU A 21 -6.94 -19.22 -24.60
C LEU A 21 -6.52 -17.93 -23.92
N ILE A 22 -5.69 -18.00 -22.89
CA ILE A 22 -5.12 -16.83 -22.21
C ILE A 22 -4.29 -15.97 -23.17
N ALA A 23 -3.49 -16.60 -24.03
CA ALA A 23 -2.71 -15.88 -25.03
C ALA A 23 -3.61 -15.15 -26.05
N GLU A 24 -4.66 -15.83 -26.57
CA GLU A 24 -5.61 -15.23 -27.50
C GLU A 24 -6.46 -14.11 -26.86
N LEU A 25 -6.83 -14.24 -25.58
CA LEU A 25 -7.49 -13.19 -24.83
C LEU A 25 -6.56 -11.99 -24.63
N GLY A 26 -5.26 -12.22 -24.44
CA GLY A 26 -4.26 -11.16 -24.39
C GLY A 26 -4.20 -10.35 -25.68
N ASP A 27 -4.31 -11.01 -26.84
CA ASP A 27 -4.31 -10.36 -28.15
C ASP A 27 -5.52 -9.43 -28.38
N ILE A 28 -6.64 -9.67 -27.69
CA ILE A 28 -7.85 -8.83 -27.77
C ILE A 28 -7.97 -7.84 -26.58
N GLY A 29 -6.89 -7.66 -25.80
CA GLY A 29 -6.75 -6.57 -24.83
C GLY A 29 -6.96 -6.92 -23.38
N PHE A 30 -7.11 -8.21 -23.02
CA PHE A 30 -7.04 -8.65 -21.63
C PHE A 30 -5.59 -8.62 -21.15
N ASP A 31 -5.35 -8.08 -19.95
CA ASP A 31 -3.98 -7.83 -19.47
C ASP A 31 -3.64 -8.52 -18.14
N THR A 32 -4.65 -9.05 -17.47
CA THR A 32 -4.49 -9.72 -16.16
C THR A 32 -5.34 -10.99 -16.12
N PHE A 33 -4.77 -12.07 -15.54
CA PHE A 33 -5.43 -13.36 -15.45
C PHE A 33 -5.24 -13.95 -14.06
N GLU A 34 -6.30 -14.56 -13.50
CA GLU A 34 -6.31 -15.13 -12.16
C GLU A 34 -6.91 -16.54 -12.20
N ASP A 35 -6.17 -17.54 -11.74
CA ASP A 35 -6.65 -18.91 -11.66
C ASP A 35 -7.76 -19.08 -10.60
N LYS A 36 -8.78 -19.88 -10.92
CA LYS A 36 -9.87 -20.27 -10.02
C LYS A 36 -9.95 -21.81 -9.94
N GLU A 37 -10.64 -22.33 -8.96
CA GLU A 37 -10.81 -23.79 -8.79
C GLU A 37 -11.47 -24.46 -10.01
N THR A 38 -12.36 -23.77 -10.72
CA THR A 38 -13.13 -24.29 -11.86
C THR A 38 -12.99 -23.43 -13.11
N GLY A 39 -11.78 -22.93 -13.38
CA GLY A 39 -11.52 -22.08 -14.54
C GLY A 39 -10.56 -20.94 -14.23
N PHE A 40 -10.83 -19.75 -14.74
CA PHE A 40 -10.02 -18.56 -14.49
C PHE A 40 -10.83 -17.27 -14.70
N SER A 41 -10.34 -16.18 -14.17
CA SER A 41 -10.85 -14.83 -14.44
C SER A 41 -9.84 -14.06 -15.31
N ALA A 42 -10.34 -13.33 -16.30
CA ALA A 42 -9.54 -12.41 -17.08
C ALA A 42 -10.07 -10.99 -16.92
N TYR A 43 -9.16 -10.02 -16.93
CA TYR A 43 -9.45 -8.62 -16.69
C TYR A 43 -9.06 -7.79 -17.90
N VAL A 44 -9.91 -6.81 -18.23
CA VAL A 44 -9.69 -5.90 -19.35
C VAL A 44 -10.12 -4.49 -18.95
N PRO A 45 -9.39 -3.42 -19.37
CA PRO A 45 -9.90 -2.07 -19.23
C PRO A 45 -11.29 -1.96 -19.87
N THR A 46 -12.31 -1.49 -19.14
CA THR A 46 -13.71 -1.48 -19.61
C THR A 46 -13.87 -0.79 -20.97
N ALA A 47 -13.04 0.22 -21.25
CA ALA A 47 -13.04 0.92 -22.54
C ALA A 47 -12.53 0.07 -23.71
N ASN A 48 -11.80 -1.01 -23.43
CA ASN A 48 -11.20 -1.90 -24.43
C ASN A 48 -11.99 -3.23 -24.59
N LEU A 49 -13.02 -3.46 -23.79
CA LEU A 49 -13.82 -4.68 -23.88
C LEU A 49 -14.58 -4.73 -25.21
N ASP A 50 -14.22 -5.69 -26.05
CA ASP A 50 -14.92 -6.03 -27.29
C ASP A 50 -15.56 -7.43 -27.17
N LEU A 51 -16.87 -7.46 -26.91
CA LEU A 51 -17.62 -8.69 -26.75
C LEU A 51 -17.68 -9.52 -28.05
N GLN A 52 -17.62 -8.87 -29.22
CA GLN A 52 -17.61 -9.60 -30.52
C GLN A 52 -16.25 -10.30 -30.72
N ALA A 53 -15.16 -9.65 -30.39
CA ALA A 53 -13.84 -10.25 -30.41
C ALA A 53 -13.76 -11.43 -29.45
N LEU A 54 -14.27 -11.24 -28.20
CA LEU A 54 -14.34 -12.29 -27.18
C LEU A 54 -15.13 -13.52 -27.68
N GLU A 55 -16.35 -13.32 -28.21
CA GLU A 55 -17.15 -14.42 -28.74
C GLU A 55 -16.46 -15.13 -29.91
N THR A 56 -15.73 -14.39 -30.75
CA THR A 56 -14.97 -14.97 -31.86
C THR A 56 -13.85 -15.89 -31.36
N VAL A 57 -13.10 -15.46 -30.36
CA VAL A 57 -12.06 -16.27 -29.74
C VAL A 57 -12.66 -17.52 -29.08
N LEU A 58 -13.75 -17.37 -28.33
CA LEU A 58 -14.40 -18.52 -27.69
C LEU A 58 -14.93 -19.52 -28.72
N LEU A 59 -15.61 -19.07 -29.77
CA LEU A 59 -16.15 -19.95 -30.83
C LEU A 59 -15.04 -20.72 -31.55
N ALA A 60 -13.87 -20.15 -31.74
CA ALA A 60 -12.73 -20.82 -32.32
C ALA A 60 -12.20 -21.99 -31.45
N ASN A 61 -12.38 -21.90 -30.15
CA ASN A 61 -11.85 -22.84 -29.16
C ASN A 61 -12.86 -23.90 -28.66
N VAL A 62 -14.17 -23.71 -28.87
CA VAL A 62 -15.26 -24.60 -28.39
C VAL A 62 -15.25 -26.01 -29.06
N VAL A 63 -14.37 -26.28 -30.03
CA VAL A 63 -14.34 -27.58 -30.73
C VAL A 63 -13.87 -28.71 -29.78
N ASP A 64 -13.06 -28.40 -28.75
CA ASP A 64 -12.37 -29.41 -27.95
C ASP A 64 -12.78 -29.40 -26.47
N TYR A 65 -13.48 -28.37 -25.96
CA TYR A 65 -13.94 -28.26 -24.57
C TYR A 65 -15.12 -27.28 -24.46
N SER A 66 -15.90 -27.39 -23.37
CA SER A 66 -16.98 -26.45 -23.07
C SER A 66 -16.49 -25.36 -22.13
N ILE A 67 -16.82 -24.11 -22.43
CA ILE A 67 -16.52 -22.97 -21.56
C ILE A 67 -17.72 -22.04 -21.49
N ASP A 68 -18.14 -21.78 -20.28
CA ASP A 68 -19.12 -20.74 -19.98
C ASP A 68 -18.39 -19.50 -19.45
N TYR A 69 -18.95 -18.32 -19.71
CA TYR A 69 -18.38 -17.09 -19.20
C TYR A 69 -19.43 -16.14 -18.66
N GLU A 70 -19.05 -15.35 -17.67
CA GLU A 70 -19.85 -14.28 -17.10
C GLU A 70 -19.04 -12.99 -17.09
N VAL A 71 -19.65 -11.92 -17.63
CA VAL A 71 -19.04 -10.58 -17.63
C VAL A 71 -19.54 -9.83 -16.41
N GLN A 72 -18.61 -9.32 -15.60
CA GLN A 72 -18.90 -8.56 -14.41
C GLN A 72 -18.14 -7.24 -14.41
N ASP A 73 -18.85 -6.13 -14.32
CA ASP A 73 -18.20 -4.84 -14.07
C ASP A 73 -17.59 -4.85 -12.68
N ILE A 74 -16.30 -4.56 -12.61
CA ILE A 74 -15.65 -4.31 -11.33
C ILE A 74 -16.12 -2.93 -10.90
N GLU A 75 -16.96 -2.89 -9.87
CA GLU A 75 -17.25 -1.62 -9.22
C GLU A 75 -15.93 -0.98 -8.80
N ASP A 76 -15.79 0.32 -9.04
CA ASP A 76 -14.69 1.11 -8.50
C ASP A 76 -14.73 0.96 -6.97
N GLN A 77 -14.11 -0.11 -6.48
CA GLN A 77 -13.85 -0.22 -5.05
C GLN A 77 -12.95 0.95 -4.72
N ASN A 78 -13.48 1.86 -3.91
CA ASN A 78 -12.63 2.89 -3.35
C ASN A 78 -11.65 2.19 -2.38
N TRP A 79 -10.55 1.72 -2.95
CA TRP A 79 -9.49 1.01 -2.21
C TRP A 79 -9.02 1.85 -1.02
N ASN A 80 -9.08 3.18 -1.14
CA ASN A 80 -8.77 4.08 -0.03
C ASN A 80 -9.77 3.88 1.11
N THR A 81 -11.09 3.86 0.82
CA THR A 81 -12.10 3.65 1.87
C THR A 81 -11.99 2.26 2.50
N LEU A 82 -11.76 1.22 1.70
CA LEU A 82 -11.58 -0.13 2.23
C LEU A 82 -10.29 -0.23 3.07
N TRP A 83 -9.24 0.39 2.63
CA TRP A 83 -7.99 0.44 3.34
C TRP A 83 -8.10 1.28 4.63
N GLU A 84 -8.72 2.46 4.58
CA GLU A 84 -9.03 3.29 5.75
C GLU A 84 -9.84 2.53 6.80
N SER A 85 -10.81 1.72 6.37
CA SER A 85 -11.63 0.92 7.29
C SER A 85 -10.86 -0.20 7.99
N ASN A 86 -9.77 -0.67 7.39
CA ASN A 86 -8.92 -1.73 7.93
C ASN A 86 -7.69 -1.19 8.67
N PHE A 87 -7.41 0.12 8.58
CA PHE A 87 -6.31 0.74 9.29
C PHE A 87 -6.74 1.10 10.71
N ASN A 88 -6.33 0.29 11.68
CA ASN A 88 -6.65 0.54 13.09
C ASN A 88 -5.58 1.41 13.75
N PRO A 89 -5.95 2.35 14.61
CA PRO A 89 -4.97 3.06 15.42
C PRO A 89 -4.27 2.11 16.41
N ILE A 90 -3.04 2.38 16.72
CA ILE A 90 -2.25 1.58 17.66
C ILE A 90 -1.90 2.37 18.93
N VAL A 91 -1.71 1.64 20.02
CA VAL A 91 -1.22 2.17 21.28
C VAL A 91 0.08 1.47 21.62
N VAL A 92 1.12 2.23 21.95
CA VAL A 92 2.42 1.72 22.37
C VAL A 92 2.65 2.11 23.81
N ASP A 93 2.85 1.10 24.67
CA ASP A 93 3.17 1.20 26.10
C ASP A 93 2.22 2.11 26.91
N ASP A 94 0.97 2.22 26.51
CA ASP A 94 -0.04 3.15 27.06
C ASP A 94 0.40 4.64 27.09
N LEU A 95 1.44 4.98 26.35
CA LEU A 95 2.03 6.32 26.31
C LEU A 95 1.89 7.00 24.94
N CYS A 96 1.95 6.23 23.86
CA CYS A 96 1.90 6.78 22.51
C CYS A 96 0.70 6.22 21.73
N TYR A 97 -0.13 7.12 21.24
CA TYR A 97 -1.27 6.81 20.37
C TYR A 97 -0.94 7.21 18.93
N VAL A 98 -0.90 6.24 18.04
CA VAL A 98 -0.66 6.45 16.60
C VAL A 98 -1.97 6.27 15.86
N ARG A 99 -2.35 7.26 15.11
CA ARG A 99 -3.59 7.27 14.33
C ARG A 99 -3.42 7.91 12.96
N ALA A 100 -4.37 7.67 12.07
CA ALA A 100 -4.53 8.45 10.85
C ALA A 100 -5.41 9.68 11.09
N THR A 101 -5.47 10.59 10.11
CA THR A 101 -6.28 11.82 10.18
C THR A 101 -7.78 11.54 10.32
N PHE A 102 -8.28 10.43 9.75
CA PHE A 102 -9.68 10.01 9.84
C PHE A 102 -10.07 9.35 11.16
N HIS A 103 -9.12 9.08 12.08
CA HIS A 103 -9.42 8.54 13.39
C HIS A 103 -9.65 9.64 14.43
N GLU A 104 -10.44 9.34 15.46
CA GLU A 104 -10.69 10.26 16.56
C GLU A 104 -9.41 10.58 17.34
N HIS A 105 -9.27 11.86 17.71
CA HIS A 105 -8.25 12.32 18.64
C HIS A 105 -8.51 11.77 20.04
N LYS A 106 -7.45 11.27 20.70
CA LYS A 106 -7.53 10.78 22.09
C LYS A 106 -6.58 11.57 23.00
N PRO A 107 -7.08 12.58 23.72
CA PRO A 107 -6.24 13.50 24.50
C PRO A 107 -5.59 12.84 25.74
N ASN A 108 -5.92 11.59 26.05
CA ASN A 108 -5.45 10.92 27.26
C ASN A 108 -4.03 10.35 27.13
N PHE A 109 -3.42 10.37 25.94
CA PHE A 109 -2.08 9.88 25.72
C PHE A 109 -1.06 11.01 25.80
N PRO A 110 0.09 10.81 26.48
CA PRO A 110 1.18 11.80 26.50
C PRO A 110 1.71 12.16 25.11
N TYR A 111 1.72 11.19 24.20
CA TYR A 111 2.16 11.38 22.83
C TYR A 111 1.09 10.90 21.87
N GLU A 112 0.68 11.76 20.95
CA GLU A 112 -0.13 11.40 19.81
C GLU A 112 0.69 11.62 18.55
N ILE A 113 0.64 10.65 17.63
CA ILE A 113 1.28 10.72 16.31
C ILE A 113 0.18 10.55 15.27
N VAL A 114 0.09 11.53 14.37
CA VAL A 114 -0.82 11.46 13.22
C VAL A 114 -0.01 11.07 12.00
N ILE A 115 -0.39 9.97 11.37
CA ILE A 115 0.23 9.46 10.15
C ILE A 115 -0.86 9.08 9.17
N ASP A 116 -0.84 9.66 7.98
CA ASP A 116 -1.61 9.14 6.87
C ASP A 116 -0.75 8.15 6.09
N PRO A 117 -0.96 6.84 6.32
CA PRO A 117 -0.18 5.84 5.66
C PRO A 117 -0.57 5.81 4.18
N LYS A 118 0.34 6.27 3.35
CA LYS A 118 0.33 6.04 1.91
C LYS A 118 0.99 4.69 1.62
N MET A 119 1.46 4.47 0.43
CA MET A 119 2.18 3.26 0.03
C MET A 119 3.58 3.12 0.69
N SER A 120 3.84 3.81 1.82
CA SER A 120 5.12 3.81 2.52
C SER A 120 5.10 2.89 3.75
N PHE A 121 6.26 2.28 4.06
CA PHE A 121 6.46 1.45 5.24
C PHE A 121 6.52 2.32 6.52
N GLY A 122 6.14 1.75 7.67
CA GLY A 122 6.29 2.45 8.96
C GLY A 122 4.98 2.97 9.55
N THR A 123 3.88 2.26 9.34
CA THR A 123 2.57 2.61 9.94
C THR A 123 2.45 2.32 11.42
N GLY A 124 3.48 1.69 12.01
CA GLY A 124 3.48 1.28 13.42
C GLY A 124 2.97 -0.16 13.66
N HIS A 125 2.26 -0.77 12.73
CA HIS A 125 1.70 -2.12 12.88
C HIS A 125 2.74 -3.24 12.84
N HIS A 126 3.90 -2.99 12.23
CA HIS A 126 4.97 -3.96 12.20
C HIS A 126 5.67 -4.02 13.56
N GLN A 127 5.95 -5.22 14.06
CA GLN A 127 6.56 -5.44 15.38
C GLN A 127 7.87 -4.65 15.58
N THR A 128 8.72 -4.57 14.57
CA THR A 128 9.97 -3.82 14.62
C THR A 128 9.72 -2.33 14.86
N THR A 129 8.72 -1.74 14.20
CA THR A 129 8.36 -0.33 14.38
C THR A 129 7.85 -0.10 15.81
N SER A 130 6.97 -0.97 16.32
CA SER A 130 6.46 -0.88 17.69
C SER A 130 7.59 -0.99 18.73
N MET A 131 8.52 -1.92 18.54
CA MET A 131 9.70 -2.07 19.41
C MET A 131 10.58 -0.80 19.41
N MET A 132 10.79 -0.19 18.25
CA MET A 132 11.55 1.06 18.16
C MET A 132 10.82 2.25 18.78
N LEU A 133 9.49 2.30 18.68
CA LEU A 133 8.69 3.30 19.38
C LEU A 133 8.82 3.14 20.89
N SER A 134 8.70 1.91 21.43
CA SER A 134 8.95 1.62 22.85
C SER A 134 10.36 2.05 23.27
N TYR A 135 11.37 1.73 22.46
CA TYR A 135 12.75 2.17 22.73
C TYR A 135 12.86 3.70 22.85
N ILE A 136 12.21 4.46 21.94
CA ILE A 136 12.22 5.92 22.00
C ILE A 136 11.46 6.43 23.24
N LEU A 137 10.38 5.77 23.67
CA LEU A 137 9.63 6.12 24.87
C LEU A 137 10.44 5.88 26.17
N GLU A 138 11.27 4.85 26.20
CA GLU A 138 12.07 4.48 27.37
C GLU A 138 13.36 5.31 27.51
N ASN A 139 13.87 5.89 26.43
CA ASN A 139 15.16 6.57 26.41
C ASN A 139 15.03 8.10 26.37
N ASP A 140 16.11 8.78 26.74
CA ASP A 140 16.19 10.23 26.71
C ASP A 140 16.59 10.75 25.33
N PHE A 141 15.73 11.56 24.73
CA PHE A 141 15.94 12.22 23.43
C PHE A 141 16.07 13.75 23.57
N LEU A 142 15.96 14.29 24.78
CA LEU A 142 16.05 15.74 24.99
C LEU A 142 17.38 16.31 24.45
N ASP A 143 17.27 17.35 23.62
CA ASP A 143 18.39 18.05 23.00
C ASP A 143 19.32 17.17 22.13
N LYS A 144 18.92 15.94 21.79
CA LYS A 144 19.69 15.04 20.91
C LYS A 144 19.56 15.44 19.45
N GLU A 145 20.60 15.16 18.69
CA GLU A 145 20.58 15.09 17.24
C GLU A 145 20.36 13.61 16.84
N VAL A 146 19.38 13.36 15.99
CA VAL A 146 18.89 12.00 15.64
C VAL A 146 18.99 11.79 14.15
N LEU A 147 19.43 10.60 13.77
CA LEU A 147 19.37 10.10 12.39
C LEU A 147 18.37 8.95 12.34
N ASP A 148 17.35 9.09 11.48
CA ASP A 148 16.39 8.04 11.13
C ASP A 148 16.68 7.59 9.69
N MET A 149 17.36 6.44 9.55
CA MET A 149 17.79 5.90 8.28
C MET A 149 16.84 4.79 7.81
N GLY A 150 16.25 4.96 6.63
CA GLY A 150 15.12 4.17 6.16
C GLY A 150 13.83 4.62 6.89
N CYS A 151 13.59 5.92 6.88
CA CYS A 151 12.57 6.55 7.75
C CYS A 151 11.12 6.19 7.40
N GLY A 152 10.85 5.71 6.18
CA GLY A 152 9.49 5.36 5.74
C GLY A 152 8.50 6.51 5.97
N THR A 153 7.46 6.30 6.77
CA THR A 153 6.48 7.34 7.15
C THR A 153 7.05 8.44 8.05
N GLY A 154 8.25 8.27 8.60
CA GLY A 154 8.86 9.16 9.58
C GLY A 154 8.34 9.00 11.02
N ILE A 155 7.60 7.93 11.32
CA ILE A 155 6.98 7.72 12.64
C ILE A 155 7.99 7.79 13.78
N LEU A 156 9.21 7.22 13.60
CA LEU A 156 10.26 7.22 14.64
C LEU A 156 10.82 8.62 14.81
N ALA A 157 11.10 9.32 13.72
CA ALA A 157 11.53 10.71 13.71
C ALA A 157 10.51 11.62 14.43
N ILE A 158 9.21 11.44 14.15
CA ILE A 158 8.13 12.21 14.77
C ILE A 158 8.09 11.97 16.28
N LEU A 159 8.18 10.71 16.73
CA LEU A 159 8.19 10.43 18.16
C LEU A 159 9.46 10.99 18.84
N ALA A 160 10.64 10.85 18.22
CA ALA A 160 11.87 11.43 18.75
C ALA A 160 11.78 12.96 18.88
N SER A 161 11.16 13.63 17.90
CA SER A 161 10.88 15.08 17.99
C SER A 161 9.96 15.41 19.15
N LYS A 162 8.86 14.69 19.31
CA LYS A 162 7.92 14.87 20.44
C LYS A 162 8.55 14.56 21.81
N ARG A 163 9.61 13.75 21.84
CA ARG A 163 10.44 13.46 23.01
C ARG A 163 11.54 14.50 23.25
N GLY A 164 11.56 15.57 22.48
CA GLY A 164 12.45 16.73 22.69
C GLY A 164 13.77 16.68 21.93
N ALA A 165 13.90 15.84 20.91
CA ALA A 165 15.08 15.88 20.05
C ALA A 165 15.24 17.27 19.42
N LYS A 166 16.49 17.77 19.39
CA LYS A 166 16.82 19.11 18.91
C LYS A 166 16.70 19.23 17.40
N ALA A 167 17.25 18.24 16.69
CA ALA A 167 17.24 18.18 15.24
C ALA A 167 17.21 16.71 14.80
N ILE A 168 16.50 16.43 13.73
CA ILE A 168 16.35 15.07 13.23
C ILE A 168 16.58 15.10 11.73
N LEU A 169 17.41 14.18 11.24
CA LEU A 169 17.61 13.90 9.84
C LEU A 169 16.92 12.59 9.52
N ALA A 170 15.87 12.63 8.69
CA ALA A 170 15.13 11.48 8.21
C ALA A 170 15.55 11.20 6.76
N VAL A 171 16.06 10.01 6.48
CA VAL A 171 16.60 9.65 5.17
C VAL A 171 15.93 8.41 4.63
N ASP A 172 15.48 8.46 3.38
CA ASP A 172 14.99 7.29 2.66
C ASP A 172 15.43 7.34 1.20
N TYR A 173 15.58 6.19 0.56
CA TYR A 173 15.89 6.10 -0.87
C TYR A 173 14.65 6.21 -1.76
N ASP A 174 13.45 6.09 -1.17
CA ASP A 174 12.17 6.19 -1.86
C ASP A 174 11.59 7.59 -1.70
N GLU A 175 11.34 8.26 -2.81
CA GLU A 175 10.75 9.61 -2.86
C GLU A 175 9.36 9.64 -2.18
N VAL A 176 8.56 8.57 -2.30
CA VAL A 176 7.25 8.47 -1.65
C VAL A 176 7.39 8.51 -0.13
N CYS A 177 8.45 7.90 0.42
CA CYS A 177 8.74 7.95 1.85
C CYS A 177 9.14 9.36 2.29
N VAL A 178 10.00 10.04 1.54
CA VAL A 178 10.43 11.41 1.84
C VAL A 178 9.24 12.38 1.84
N ASP A 179 8.36 12.29 0.84
CA ASP A 179 7.14 13.09 0.77
C ASP A 179 6.20 12.78 1.95
N SER A 180 6.07 11.50 2.32
CA SER A 180 5.29 11.08 3.48
C SER A 180 5.81 11.69 4.79
N VAL A 181 7.14 11.74 4.99
CA VAL A 181 7.73 12.40 6.17
C VAL A 181 7.36 13.87 6.21
N ILE A 182 7.48 14.58 5.08
CA ILE A 182 7.18 16.02 5.00
C ILE A 182 5.72 16.29 5.39
N GLU A 183 4.78 15.53 4.82
CA GLU A 183 3.36 15.69 5.11
C GLU A 183 3.01 15.32 6.56
N ASN A 184 3.54 14.19 7.05
CA ASN A 184 3.29 13.75 8.42
C ASN A 184 3.91 14.73 9.45
N CYS A 185 5.05 15.36 9.16
CA CYS A 185 5.60 16.44 9.99
C CYS A 185 4.64 17.63 10.07
N GLN A 186 4.03 18.03 8.95
CA GLN A 186 3.04 19.12 8.92
C GLN A 186 1.81 18.78 9.77
N GLN A 187 1.28 17.55 9.65
CA GLN A 187 0.13 17.09 10.43
C GLN A 187 0.42 17.05 11.94
N ASN A 188 1.66 16.79 12.32
CA ASN A 188 2.11 16.77 13.72
C ASN A 188 2.62 18.14 14.22
N ASN A 189 2.59 19.20 13.40
CA ASN A 189 3.11 20.55 13.71
C ASN A 189 4.58 20.55 14.10
N LEU A 190 5.41 19.76 13.42
CA LEU A 190 6.84 19.65 13.65
C LEU A 190 7.65 20.35 12.56
N ASN A 191 8.77 20.99 12.94
CA ASN A 191 9.64 21.76 12.04
C ASN A 191 11.13 21.50 12.25
N ASN A 192 11.47 20.53 13.10
CA ASN A 192 12.86 20.16 13.43
C ASN A 192 13.29 18.83 12.80
N ILE A 193 12.56 18.36 11.79
CA ILE A 193 12.85 17.16 11.02
C ILE A 193 13.17 17.58 9.59
N GLU A 194 14.38 17.27 9.13
CA GLU A 194 14.82 17.43 7.74
C GLU A 194 14.68 16.07 7.03
N ALA A 195 13.90 15.99 5.96
CA ALA A 195 13.73 14.79 5.16
C ALA A 195 14.62 14.86 3.91
N LEU A 196 15.41 13.81 3.64
CA LEU A 196 16.32 13.74 2.49
C LEU A 196 16.14 12.45 1.71
N LEU A 197 16.08 12.60 0.39
CA LEU A 197 16.14 11.49 -0.55
C LEU A 197 17.58 11.03 -0.73
N GLY A 198 17.86 9.75 -0.48
CA GLY A 198 19.18 9.15 -0.68
C GLY A 198 19.51 8.05 0.32
N SER A 199 20.79 7.82 0.53
CA SER A 199 21.33 6.82 1.44
C SER A 199 22.51 7.43 2.23
N LYS A 200 23.50 6.62 2.58
CA LYS A 200 24.67 7.07 3.36
C LYS A 200 25.44 8.26 2.75
N GLU A 201 25.34 8.48 1.46
CA GLU A 201 26.01 9.58 0.76
C GLU A 201 25.48 10.95 1.14
N VAL A 202 24.18 11.05 1.49
CA VAL A 202 23.55 12.34 1.84
C VAL A 202 23.84 12.79 3.28
N ILE A 203 24.37 11.89 4.10
CA ILE A 203 24.77 12.19 5.49
C ILE A 203 26.27 12.50 5.64
N ALA A 204 27.06 12.33 4.57
CA ALA A 204 28.49 12.57 4.60
C ALA A 204 28.77 14.07 4.75
N GLY A 205 29.24 14.48 5.94
CA GLY A 205 29.62 15.86 6.26
C GLY A 205 28.54 16.68 7.00
N LYS A 206 27.48 16.04 7.45
CA LYS A 206 26.47 16.61 8.36
C LYS A 206 26.75 16.25 9.82
#